data_45aa22344cbac89f8a8e09a8e1bc808f
#
_entry.id   45aa22344cbac89f8a8e09a8e1bc808f
#
_cell.length_a   1.000
_cell.length_b   1.000
_cell.length_c   1.000
_cell.angle_alpha   90.00
_cell.angle_beta   90.00
_cell.angle_gamma   90.00
#
_symmetry.space_group_name_H-M   'P 1'
#
loop_
_entity.id
_entity.type
_entity.pdbx_description
1 polymer ?
#
loop_
_entity_poly.entity_id
_entity_poly.type
_entity_poly.pdbx_seq_one_letter_code
_entity_poly.pdbx_strand_id
1 'polypeptide(L)'
;MRKTSVYLPDRLKEALAARAVATGRSEAEVIRAALEAEVWGDPSLGSGPKGGAAPEGAPVPGRFVGIGVGPGEADLVTVRAVAALRRADRVVAPAMAVDAVGRAEAIVRQAVPGLRVERIPFAMAPERAERDRSIEEAAAGLAGYLAAGEEVAFVTLGDPLMYSTFTSVAEAVVRRRPATVVEQVPGIMAFQALAARTGTTVTDERQRLVVRTALDGEDVGADLSDPDVTVVLYKGGRRLPDLAKAAAAAGRLSGAVAGELLGMPGERIGPLSDLAADGPASYLATVIVPAAPKAEPHDLAIAEPEPTRRPAAAPQPPGRPAAAPQPPGRPAAAGPPPGRSAAGPPP
;
A
#
# COMPACT_ATOMS: atom_id res chain seq x y z
N MET A 1 -12.43 -31.58 -15.20
CA MET A 1 -12.74 -30.16 -15.54
C MET A 1 -14.06 -29.76 -14.88
N ARG A 2 -14.09 -28.66 -14.13
CA ARG A 2 -15.35 -28.11 -13.60
C ARG A 2 -15.93 -27.15 -14.65
N LYS A 3 -17.23 -27.25 -14.93
CA LYS A 3 -17.93 -26.37 -15.87
C LYS A 3 -18.32 -25.09 -15.14
N THR A 4 -17.92 -23.92 -15.67
CA THR A 4 -18.30 -22.60 -15.17
C THR A 4 -19.09 -21.89 -16.26
N SER A 5 -20.22 -21.28 -15.92
CA SER A 5 -21.01 -20.45 -16.84
C SER A 5 -20.76 -18.99 -16.53
N VAL A 6 -20.50 -18.18 -17.56
CA VAL A 6 -20.27 -16.75 -17.46
C VAL A 6 -21.33 -16.01 -18.27
N TYR A 7 -22.02 -15.05 -17.68
CA TYR A 7 -22.94 -14.15 -18.37
C TYR A 7 -22.17 -12.93 -18.86
N LEU A 8 -22.22 -12.65 -20.15
CA LEU A 8 -21.55 -11.52 -20.79
C LEU A 8 -22.59 -10.50 -21.25
N PRO A 9 -22.38 -9.19 -21.01
CA PRO A 9 -23.18 -8.13 -21.64
C PRO A 9 -23.09 -8.19 -23.17
N ASP A 10 -24.18 -7.81 -23.85
CA ASP A 10 -24.29 -7.93 -25.31
C ASP A 10 -23.12 -7.31 -26.08
N ARG A 11 -22.68 -6.11 -25.70
CA ARG A 11 -21.51 -5.45 -26.31
C ARG A 11 -20.23 -6.28 -26.18
N LEU A 12 -20.04 -6.97 -25.07
CA LEU A 12 -18.85 -7.80 -24.85
C LEU A 12 -18.95 -9.09 -25.66
N LYS A 13 -20.16 -9.62 -25.83
CA LYS A 13 -20.43 -10.81 -26.66
C LYS A 13 -20.16 -10.53 -28.13
N GLU A 14 -20.60 -9.37 -28.63
CA GLU A 14 -20.29 -8.92 -30.00
C GLU A 14 -18.79 -8.75 -30.23
N ALA A 15 -18.09 -8.10 -29.31
CA ALA A 15 -16.64 -7.91 -29.37
C ALA A 15 -15.88 -9.24 -29.32
N LEU A 16 -16.37 -10.20 -28.53
CA LEU A 16 -15.81 -11.54 -28.44
C LEU A 16 -15.97 -12.30 -29.77
N ALA A 17 -17.15 -12.29 -30.37
CA ALA A 17 -17.40 -12.90 -31.67
C ALA A 17 -16.51 -12.30 -32.77
N ALA A 18 -16.39 -10.96 -32.80
CA ALA A 18 -15.49 -10.28 -33.74
C ALA A 18 -14.03 -10.70 -33.54
N ARG A 19 -13.58 -10.83 -32.29
CA ARG A 19 -12.21 -11.26 -31.95
C ARG A 19 -11.96 -12.71 -32.35
N ALA A 20 -12.94 -13.59 -32.11
CA ALA A 20 -12.88 -15.01 -32.50
C ALA A 20 -12.67 -15.15 -34.02
N VAL A 21 -13.46 -14.43 -34.82
CA VAL A 21 -13.33 -14.40 -36.28
C VAL A 21 -11.96 -13.85 -36.70
N ALA A 22 -11.53 -12.72 -36.13
CA ALA A 22 -10.26 -12.07 -36.49
C ALA A 22 -9.02 -12.93 -36.17
N THR A 23 -9.13 -13.83 -35.17
CA THR A 23 -8.00 -14.68 -34.72
C THR A 23 -8.10 -16.12 -35.20
N GLY A 24 -9.18 -16.51 -35.87
CA GLY A 24 -9.44 -17.90 -36.29
C GLY A 24 -9.63 -18.88 -35.12
N ARG A 25 -10.02 -18.37 -33.95
CA ARG A 25 -10.19 -19.14 -32.70
C ARG A 25 -11.67 -19.19 -32.32
N SER A 26 -12.07 -20.20 -31.55
CA SER A 26 -13.41 -20.22 -30.98
C SER A 26 -13.56 -19.16 -29.85
N GLU A 27 -14.79 -18.70 -29.62
CA GLU A 27 -15.08 -17.76 -28.51
C GLU A 27 -14.60 -18.34 -27.15
N ALA A 28 -14.75 -19.64 -26.94
CA ALA A 28 -14.30 -20.31 -25.72
C ALA A 28 -12.76 -20.27 -25.56
N GLU A 29 -12.01 -20.38 -26.66
CA GLU A 29 -10.55 -20.26 -26.65
C GLU A 29 -10.10 -18.83 -26.39
N VAL A 30 -10.80 -17.84 -26.93
CA VAL A 30 -10.52 -16.42 -26.67
C VAL A 30 -10.80 -16.07 -25.21
N ILE A 31 -11.92 -16.55 -24.65
CA ILE A 31 -12.24 -16.37 -23.22
C ILE A 31 -11.19 -17.05 -22.35
N ARG A 32 -10.83 -18.29 -22.64
CA ARG A 32 -9.85 -19.04 -21.86
C ARG A 32 -8.49 -18.33 -21.86
N ALA A 33 -8.01 -17.91 -23.02
CA ALA A 33 -6.76 -17.20 -23.15
C ALA A 33 -6.77 -15.85 -22.41
N ALA A 34 -7.89 -15.12 -22.44
CA ALA A 34 -8.03 -13.88 -21.66
C ALA A 34 -8.02 -14.13 -20.15
N LEU A 35 -8.71 -15.18 -19.68
CA LEU A 35 -8.71 -15.58 -18.27
C LEU A 35 -7.35 -16.10 -17.82
N GLU A 36 -6.68 -16.92 -18.64
CA GLU A 36 -5.33 -17.41 -18.36
C GLU A 36 -4.33 -16.27 -18.26
N ALA A 37 -4.42 -15.29 -19.14
CA ALA A 37 -3.57 -14.11 -19.10
C ALA A 37 -3.84 -13.23 -17.88
N GLU A 38 -5.08 -13.04 -17.48
CA GLU A 38 -5.45 -12.25 -16.29
C GLU A 38 -5.06 -12.98 -14.99
N VAL A 39 -5.24 -14.30 -14.93
CA VAL A 39 -4.97 -15.11 -13.72
C VAL A 39 -3.49 -15.43 -13.56
N TRP A 40 -2.76 -15.68 -14.66
CA TRP A 40 -1.36 -16.14 -14.62
C TRP A 40 -0.36 -15.07 -15.05
N GLY A 41 -0.85 -13.87 -15.44
CA GLY A 41 -0.01 -12.70 -15.70
C GLY A 41 0.82 -12.83 -16.98
N ASP A 42 0.19 -12.96 -18.15
CA ASP A 42 0.86 -12.69 -19.42
C ASP A 42 1.02 -11.16 -19.59
N PRO A 43 2.26 -10.63 -19.59
CA PRO A 43 2.50 -9.20 -19.78
C PRO A 43 2.02 -8.66 -21.13
N SER A 44 1.63 -9.53 -22.07
CA SER A 44 1.21 -9.12 -23.44
C SER A 44 -0.27 -8.73 -23.55
N LEU A 45 -1.12 -8.99 -22.53
CA LEU A 45 -2.57 -8.73 -22.57
C LEU A 45 -3.07 -7.65 -21.61
N GLY A 46 -2.18 -7.01 -20.86
CA GLY A 46 -2.50 -5.93 -19.91
C GLY A 46 -2.62 -4.56 -20.57
N SER A 47 -3.57 -4.37 -21.48
CA SER A 47 -3.99 -3.02 -21.85
C SER A 47 -5.47 -3.06 -22.24
N GLY A 48 -6.31 -2.46 -21.38
CA GLY A 48 -7.64 -1.99 -21.78
C GLY A 48 -7.55 -1.15 -23.06
N PRO A 49 -8.69 -0.82 -23.73
CA PRO A 49 -8.65 -0.24 -25.06
C PRO A 49 -7.72 0.97 -25.08
N LYS A 50 -6.59 0.84 -25.78
CA LYS A 50 -5.78 1.99 -26.15
C LYS A 50 -6.70 2.85 -26.99
N GLY A 51 -7.15 3.96 -26.43
CA GLY A 51 -7.76 5.03 -27.21
C GLY A 51 -6.89 5.28 -28.44
N GLY A 52 -7.54 5.53 -29.57
CA GLY A 52 -7.00 5.56 -30.92
C GLY A 52 -5.53 5.96 -31.00
N ALA A 53 -4.79 5.28 -31.89
CA ALA A 53 -3.37 5.51 -32.08
C ALA A 53 -3.06 7.02 -32.08
N ALA A 54 -2.30 7.45 -31.06
CA ALA A 54 -1.74 8.79 -31.08
C ALA A 54 -0.87 8.92 -32.36
N PRO A 55 -0.84 10.07 -32.99
CA PRO A 55 0.00 10.28 -34.17
C PRO A 55 1.46 9.92 -33.84
N GLU A 56 2.12 9.17 -34.69
CA GLU A 56 3.52 8.79 -34.54
C GLU A 56 4.35 10.05 -34.25
N GLY A 57 5.01 10.08 -33.07
CA GLY A 57 5.85 11.20 -32.64
C GLY A 57 5.24 12.11 -31.56
N ALA A 58 3.99 11.95 -31.14
CA ALA A 58 3.49 12.66 -29.96
C ALA A 58 4.09 12.06 -28.69
N PRO A 59 4.63 12.86 -27.75
CA PRO A 59 5.17 12.34 -26.50
C PRO A 59 4.04 11.66 -25.71
N VAL A 60 4.29 10.41 -25.32
CA VAL A 60 3.35 9.66 -24.47
C VAL A 60 3.21 10.42 -23.13
N PRO A 61 1.98 10.78 -22.72
CA PRO A 61 1.81 11.47 -21.45
C PRO A 61 2.26 10.57 -20.30
N GLY A 62 3.07 11.11 -19.38
CA GLY A 62 3.46 10.41 -18.17
C GLY A 62 2.23 10.11 -17.29
N ARG A 63 2.30 9.03 -16.54
CA ARG A 63 1.21 8.57 -15.64
C ARG A 63 1.66 8.71 -14.19
N PHE A 64 0.86 9.37 -13.38
CA PHE A 64 1.09 9.51 -11.94
C PHE A 64 0.00 8.77 -11.18
N VAL A 65 0.37 7.64 -10.56
CA VAL A 65 -0.59 6.70 -9.96
C VAL A 65 -0.44 6.71 -8.44
N GLY A 66 -1.47 7.19 -7.73
CA GLY A 66 -1.57 7.07 -6.27
C GLY A 66 -1.97 5.67 -5.88
N ILE A 67 -1.15 4.97 -5.09
CA ILE A 67 -1.42 3.59 -4.68
C ILE A 67 -1.57 3.52 -3.17
N GLY A 68 -2.76 3.14 -2.71
CA GLY A 68 -3.01 2.79 -1.32
C GLY A 68 -2.42 1.43 -0.99
N VAL A 69 -1.51 1.40 0.00
CA VAL A 69 -0.85 0.15 0.41
C VAL A 69 -1.43 -0.45 1.69
N GLY A 70 -2.63 -0.03 2.07
CA GLY A 70 -3.28 -0.57 3.25
C GLY A 70 -2.76 0.00 4.58
N PRO A 71 -3.27 -0.50 5.70
CA PRO A 71 -3.02 0.07 7.03
C PRO A 71 -1.67 -0.32 7.64
N GLY A 72 -1.07 -1.47 7.23
CA GLY A 72 0.17 -1.97 7.83
C GLY A 72 0.56 -3.37 7.38
N GLU A 73 -0.38 -4.30 7.32
CA GLU A 73 -0.13 -5.69 6.93
C GLU A 73 0.01 -5.82 5.40
N ALA A 74 1.00 -6.58 4.96
CA ALA A 74 1.31 -6.73 3.54
C ALA A 74 0.25 -7.51 2.75
N ASP A 75 -0.52 -8.38 3.40
CA ASP A 75 -1.63 -9.14 2.83
C ASP A 75 -2.92 -8.32 2.68
N LEU A 76 -2.98 -7.14 3.33
CA LEU A 76 -4.03 -6.15 3.12
C LEU A 76 -3.74 -5.19 1.94
N VAL A 77 -2.63 -5.38 1.23
CA VAL A 77 -2.38 -4.70 -0.04
C VAL A 77 -3.25 -5.33 -1.12
N THR A 78 -4.03 -4.51 -1.82
CA THR A 78 -4.96 -5.04 -2.83
C THR A 78 -4.20 -5.68 -4.01
N VAL A 79 -4.79 -6.70 -4.63
CA VAL A 79 -4.24 -7.34 -5.84
C VAL A 79 -3.98 -6.31 -6.95
N ARG A 80 -4.87 -5.31 -7.10
CA ARG A 80 -4.68 -4.21 -8.05
C ARG A 80 -3.46 -3.35 -7.69
N ALA A 81 -3.24 -3.08 -6.40
CA ALA A 81 -2.06 -2.33 -5.96
C ALA A 81 -0.76 -3.08 -6.27
N VAL A 82 -0.71 -4.39 -6.01
CA VAL A 82 0.44 -5.23 -6.36
C VAL A 82 0.71 -5.22 -7.87
N ALA A 83 -0.32 -5.35 -8.69
CA ALA A 83 -0.20 -5.30 -10.15
C ALA A 83 0.31 -3.92 -10.64
N ALA A 84 -0.23 -2.83 -10.07
CA ALA A 84 0.19 -1.47 -10.42
C ALA A 84 1.65 -1.19 -9.99
N LEU A 85 2.05 -1.64 -8.79
CA LEU A 85 3.43 -1.51 -8.31
C LEU A 85 4.44 -2.24 -9.21
N ARG A 86 4.08 -3.43 -9.72
CA ARG A 86 4.95 -4.21 -10.63
C ARG A 86 5.04 -3.62 -12.02
N ARG A 87 4.02 -2.89 -12.46
CA ARG A 87 3.96 -2.29 -13.80
C ARG A 87 4.68 -0.95 -13.87
N ALA A 88 4.69 -0.20 -12.78
CA ALA A 88 5.25 1.13 -12.73
C ALA A 88 6.75 1.15 -13.07
N ASP A 89 7.17 2.12 -13.88
CA ASP A 89 8.58 2.36 -14.18
C ASP A 89 9.34 2.82 -12.92
N ARG A 90 8.65 3.56 -12.05
CA ARG A 90 9.17 4.02 -10.76
C ARG A 90 8.14 3.89 -9.66
N VAL A 91 8.61 3.47 -8.49
CA VAL A 91 7.81 3.46 -7.26
C VAL A 91 8.45 4.42 -6.28
N VAL A 92 7.68 5.40 -5.83
CA VAL A 92 8.13 6.45 -4.92
C VAL A 92 7.32 6.45 -3.64
N ALA A 93 7.97 6.69 -2.51
CA ALA A 93 7.34 6.77 -1.20
C ALA A 93 7.73 8.06 -0.48
N PRO A 94 6.77 8.75 0.17
CA PRO A 94 7.11 9.87 1.04
C PRO A 94 7.89 9.36 2.26
N ALA A 95 8.99 10.04 2.60
CA ALA A 95 9.82 9.75 3.76
C ALA A 95 10.17 11.03 4.50
N MET A 96 10.28 10.96 5.83
CA MET A 96 10.70 12.10 6.65
C MET A 96 12.19 12.44 6.44
N ALA A 97 12.99 11.42 6.11
CA ALA A 97 14.40 11.56 5.78
C ALA A 97 14.76 10.51 4.69
N VAL A 98 15.75 10.84 3.86
CA VAL A 98 16.13 9.97 2.71
C VAL A 98 16.72 8.64 3.16
N ASP A 99 17.32 8.59 4.33
CA ASP A 99 17.92 7.41 4.94
C ASP A 99 16.93 6.55 5.78
N ALA A 100 15.74 7.09 6.08
CA ALA A 100 14.73 6.40 6.89
C ALA A 100 13.70 5.67 6.01
N VAL A 101 13.49 4.37 6.29
CA VAL A 101 12.42 3.60 5.66
C VAL A 101 11.07 4.09 6.15
N GLY A 102 10.26 4.63 5.23
CA GLY A 102 8.89 5.03 5.53
C GLY A 102 7.96 3.82 5.70
N ARG A 103 6.83 4.02 6.39
CA ARG A 103 5.87 2.92 6.66
C ARG A 103 5.27 2.34 5.38
N ALA A 104 4.86 3.18 4.44
CA ALA A 104 4.34 2.72 3.16
C ALA A 104 5.39 1.92 2.37
N GLU A 105 6.66 2.36 2.39
CA GLU A 105 7.77 1.62 1.80
C GLU A 105 7.96 0.25 2.46
N ALA A 106 7.88 0.18 3.80
CA ALA A 106 8.03 -1.09 4.52
C ALA A 106 6.96 -2.11 4.11
N ILE A 107 5.72 -1.67 3.95
CA ILE A 107 4.62 -2.52 3.47
C ILE A 107 4.88 -2.99 2.05
N VAL A 108 5.26 -2.09 1.15
CA VAL A 108 5.57 -2.42 -0.26
C VAL A 108 6.67 -3.47 -0.35
N ARG A 109 7.74 -3.33 0.42
CA ARG A 109 8.86 -4.27 0.45
C ARG A 109 8.45 -5.68 0.90
N GLN A 110 7.45 -5.77 1.78
CA GLN A 110 6.90 -7.06 2.22
C GLN A 110 5.93 -7.64 1.18
N ALA A 111 5.03 -6.81 0.62
CA ALA A 111 4.03 -7.24 -0.36
C ALA A 111 4.63 -7.60 -1.72
N VAL A 112 5.69 -6.90 -2.13
CA VAL A 112 6.38 -7.10 -3.42
C VAL A 112 7.90 -7.16 -3.18
N PRO A 113 8.42 -8.32 -2.72
CA PRO A 113 9.85 -8.48 -2.46
C PRO A 113 10.72 -8.17 -3.69
N GLY A 114 11.80 -7.44 -3.48
CA GLY A 114 12.73 -7.04 -4.53
C GLY A 114 12.35 -5.77 -5.30
N LEU A 115 11.16 -5.20 -5.07
CA LEU A 115 10.77 -3.95 -5.71
C LEU A 115 11.63 -2.78 -5.18
N ARG A 116 12.19 -1.99 -6.10
CA ARG A 116 12.94 -0.78 -5.75
C ARG A 116 11.96 0.35 -5.46
N VAL A 117 12.10 0.98 -4.29
CA VAL A 117 11.32 2.14 -3.88
C VAL A 117 12.25 3.32 -3.71
N GLU A 118 11.98 4.41 -4.40
CA GLU A 118 12.68 5.69 -4.28
C GLU A 118 12.00 6.52 -3.21
N ARG A 119 12.78 7.19 -2.35
CA ARG A 119 12.24 8.02 -1.27
C ARG A 119 12.21 9.48 -1.69
N ILE A 120 11.06 10.09 -1.49
CA ILE A 120 10.89 11.52 -1.67
C ILE A 120 10.85 12.16 -0.27
N PRO A 121 11.78 13.06 0.06
CA PRO A 121 11.74 13.80 1.31
C PRO A 121 10.43 14.59 1.41
N PHE A 122 9.72 14.43 2.52
CA PHE A 122 8.44 15.08 2.74
C PHE A 122 8.36 15.63 4.17
N ALA A 123 8.31 16.94 4.31
CA ALA A 123 8.19 17.56 5.62
C ALA A 123 6.80 17.34 6.23
N MET A 124 6.76 16.65 7.37
CA MET A 124 5.56 16.52 8.21
C MET A 124 5.47 17.70 9.20
N ALA A 125 5.84 18.89 8.73
CA ALA A 125 5.93 20.07 9.55
C ALA A 125 4.54 20.60 9.98
N PRO A 126 4.40 21.18 11.18
CA PRO A 126 3.19 21.88 11.61
C PRO A 126 2.86 23.07 10.71
N GLU A 127 3.89 23.80 10.25
CA GLU A 127 3.76 25.00 9.44
C GLU A 127 3.29 24.68 8.03
N ARG A 128 2.20 25.34 7.61
CA ARG A 128 1.61 25.15 6.30
C ARG A 128 2.60 25.49 5.16
N ALA A 129 3.32 26.58 5.30
CA ALA A 129 4.26 27.03 4.27
C ALA A 129 5.41 26.03 4.01
N GLU A 130 5.86 25.31 5.04
CA GLU A 130 6.89 24.29 4.91
C GLU A 130 6.33 23.03 4.23
N ARG A 131 5.11 22.61 4.59
CA ARG A 131 4.43 21.52 3.88
C ARG A 131 4.19 21.84 2.41
N ASP A 132 3.71 23.05 2.09
CA ASP A 132 3.47 23.49 0.72
C ASP A 132 4.77 23.50 -0.10
N ARG A 133 5.89 23.95 0.49
CA ARG A 133 7.21 23.89 -0.15
C ARG A 133 7.63 22.45 -0.43
N SER A 134 7.47 21.56 0.53
CA SER A 134 7.82 20.14 0.38
C SER A 134 6.99 19.46 -0.72
N ILE A 135 5.70 19.80 -0.86
CA ILE A 135 4.82 19.33 -1.95
C ILE A 135 5.36 19.82 -3.31
N GLU A 136 5.73 21.10 -3.40
CA GLU A 136 6.26 21.68 -4.63
C GLU A 136 7.61 21.07 -5.05
N GLU A 137 8.48 20.80 -4.09
CA GLU A 137 9.77 20.13 -4.30
C GLU A 137 9.57 18.68 -4.78
N ALA A 138 8.66 17.94 -4.14
CA ALA A 138 8.30 16.60 -4.56
C ALA A 138 7.76 16.58 -6.00
N ALA A 139 6.82 17.48 -6.33
CA ALA A 139 6.26 17.57 -7.67
C ALA A 139 7.33 17.97 -8.72
N ALA A 140 8.27 18.83 -8.37
CA ALA A 140 9.38 19.20 -9.25
C ALA A 140 10.31 18.02 -9.52
N GLY A 141 10.63 17.21 -8.51
CA GLY A 141 11.43 15.98 -8.65
C GLY A 141 10.77 14.94 -9.56
N LEU A 142 9.43 14.82 -9.50
CA LEU A 142 8.67 13.88 -10.33
C LEU A 142 8.49 14.33 -11.77
N ALA A 143 8.55 15.65 -12.03
CA ALA A 143 8.24 16.24 -13.33
C ALA A 143 9.14 15.72 -14.47
N GLY A 144 10.40 15.38 -14.19
CA GLY A 144 11.33 14.83 -15.16
C GLY A 144 10.91 13.45 -15.66
N TYR A 145 10.55 12.55 -14.76
CA TYR A 145 10.08 11.20 -15.07
C TYR A 145 8.78 11.23 -15.89
N LEU A 146 7.83 12.03 -15.44
CA LEU A 146 6.56 12.22 -16.13
C LEU A 146 6.73 12.90 -17.51
N ALA A 147 7.77 13.72 -17.68
CA ALA A 147 8.13 14.30 -18.97
C ALA A 147 8.67 13.27 -19.96
N ALA A 148 9.35 12.26 -19.45
CA ALA A 148 9.85 11.13 -20.23
C ALA A 148 8.74 10.12 -20.61
N GLY A 149 7.50 10.32 -20.16
CA GLY A 149 6.38 9.41 -20.41
C GLY A 149 6.32 8.23 -19.43
N GLU A 150 7.12 8.25 -18.34
CA GLU A 150 7.16 7.16 -17.36
C GLU A 150 5.86 7.08 -16.55
N GLU A 151 5.52 5.86 -16.09
CA GLU A 151 4.51 5.60 -15.08
C GLU A 151 5.15 5.64 -13.68
N VAL A 152 4.78 6.63 -12.88
CA VAL A 152 5.28 6.83 -11.53
C VAL A 152 4.20 6.46 -10.52
N ALA A 153 4.43 5.42 -9.73
CA ALA A 153 3.58 4.99 -8.62
C ALA A 153 3.99 5.70 -7.33
N PHE A 154 3.07 6.47 -6.75
CA PHE A 154 3.24 7.11 -5.43
C PHE A 154 2.50 6.30 -4.37
N VAL A 155 3.23 5.69 -3.44
CA VAL A 155 2.62 4.86 -2.41
C VAL A 155 2.27 5.63 -1.15
N THR A 156 1.13 5.33 -0.56
CA THR A 156 0.64 5.95 0.67
C THR A 156 -0.05 4.94 1.58
N LEU A 157 0.07 5.16 2.90
CA LEU A 157 -0.69 4.36 3.88
C LEU A 157 -2.19 4.52 3.66
N GLY A 158 -2.92 3.44 3.88
CA GLY A 158 -4.37 3.40 3.71
C GLY A 158 -4.75 3.63 2.25
N ASP A 159 -5.51 4.69 2.00
CA ASP A 159 -6.09 5.07 0.71
C ASP A 159 -5.52 6.41 0.21
N PRO A 160 -5.23 6.59 -1.09
CA PRO A 160 -4.63 7.81 -1.62
C PRO A 160 -5.54 9.04 -1.56
N LEU A 161 -6.84 8.86 -1.43
CA LEU A 161 -7.83 9.93 -1.42
C LEU A 161 -8.35 10.28 -0.01
N MET A 162 -7.86 9.56 1.05
CA MET A 162 -8.30 9.79 2.42
C MET A 162 -7.15 10.30 3.30
N TYR A 163 -7.14 11.60 3.59
CA TYR A 163 -6.12 12.28 4.43
C TYR A 163 -4.67 12.00 4.02
N SER A 164 -4.45 11.75 2.75
CA SER A 164 -3.16 11.46 2.14
C SER A 164 -2.52 12.71 1.55
N THR A 165 -1.20 12.71 1.47
CA THR A 165 -0.42 13.74 0.77
C THR A 165 -0.47 13.60 -0.75
N PHE A 166 -0.92 12.46 -1.27
CA PHE A 166 -0.99 12.18 -2.70
C PHE A 166 -1.75 13.24 -3.46
N THR A 167 -2.95 13.63 -3.00
CA THR A 167 -3.80 14.60 -3.70
C THR A 167 -3.08 15.93 -3.92
N SER A 168 -2.44 16.46 -2.87
CA SER A 168 -1.71 17.73 -2.97
C SER A 168 -0.50 17.64 -3.91
N VAL A 169 0.22 16.51 -3.89
CA VAL A 169 1.33 16.26 -4.82
C VAL A 169 0.81 16.13 -6.25
N ALA A 170 -0.29 15.41 -6.46
CA ALA A 170 -0.90 15.24 -7.79
C ALA A 170 -1.35 16.59 -8.37
N GLU A 171 -1.98 17.45 -7.58
CA GLU A 171 -2.35 18.80 -7.99
C GLU A 171 -1.11 19.64 -8.39
N ALA A 172 -0.03 19.57 -7.62
CA ALA A 172 1.22 20.27 -7.91
C ALA A 172 1.89 19.71 -9.19
N VAL A 173 1.84 18.39 -9.40
CA VAL A 173 2.30 17.74 -10.64
C VAL A 173 1.50 18.22 -11.85
N VAL A 174 0.17 18.22 -11.77
CA VAL A 174 -0.70 18.65 -12.87
C VAL A 174 -0.51 20.15 -13.19
N ARG A 175 -0.32 21.00 -12.17
CA ARG A 175 0.01 22.40 -12.42
C ARG A 175 1.30 22.57 -13.25
N ARG A 176 2.30 21.73 -13.01
CA ARG A 176 3.60 21.75 -13.75
C ARG A 176 3.50 21.07 -15.11
N ARG A 177 2.71 20.02 -15.19
CA ARG A 177 2.59 19.15 -16.34
C ARG A 177 1.13 18.77 -16.60
N PRO A 178 0.34 19.66 -17.25
CA PRO A 178 -1.09 19.45 -17.47
C PRO A 178 -1.44 18.21 -18.30
N ALA A 179 -0.50 17.70 -19.10
CA ALA A 179 -0.69 16.48 -19.89
C ALA A 179 -0.53 15.18 -19.08
N THR A 180 -0.12 15.24 -17.78
CA THR A 180 0.04 14.06 -16.95
C THR A 180 -1.31 13.41 -16.67
N VAL A 181 -1.41 12.09 -16.89
CA VAL A 181 -2.57 11.30 -16.52
C VAL A 181 -2.45 10.91 -15.04
N VAL A 182 -3.42 11.31 -14.22
CA VAL A 182 -3.46 10.98 -12.79
C VAL A 182 -4.47 9.88 -12.55
N GLU A 183 -4.03 8.81 -11.88
CA GLU A 183 -4.86 7.66 -11.53
C GLU A 183 -4.72 7.32 -10.03
N GLN A 184 -5.70 6.58 -9.49
CA GLN A 184 -5.69 6.12 -8.12
C GLN A 184 -6.03 4.64 -8.05
N VAL A 185 -5.31 3.93 -7.18
CA VAL A 185 -5.61 2.56 -6.79
C VAL A 185 -5.99 2.60 -5.31
N PRO A 186 -7.24 2.27 -4.95
CA PRO A 186 -7.71 2.34 -3.57
C PRO A 186 -6.97 1.34 -2.69
N GLY A 187 -6.87 1.69 -1.40
CA GLY A 187 -6.32 0.84 -0.37
C GLY A 187 -7.27 0.67 0.82
N ILE A 188 -7.05 -0.37 1.61
CA ILE A 188 -7.81 -0.61 2.84
C ILE A 188 -7.42 0.45 3.86
N MET A 189 -8.40 1.11 4.47
CA MET A 189 -8.17 2.15 5.45
C MET A 189 -7.96 1.57 6.86
N ALA A 190 -7.22 2.28 7.70
CA ALA A 190 -6.90 1.82 9.05
C ALA A 190 -8.12 1.52 9.92
N PHE A 191 -9.22 2.30 9.80
CA PHE A 191 -10.44 2.02 10.56
C PHE A 191 -11.11 0.70 10.16
N GLN A 192 -11.03 0.31 8.89
CA GLN A 192 -11.58 -0.97 8.42
C GLN A 192 -10.80 -2.15 9.03
N ALA A 193 -9.47 -2.05 9.07
CA ALA A 193 -8.63 -3.05 9.72
C ALA A 193 -8.87 -3.10 11.24
N LEU A 194 -8.97 -1.94 11.90
CA LEU A 194 -9.30 -1.86 13.32
C LEU A 194 -10.66 -2.47 13.61
N ALA A 195 -11.69 -2.12 12.84
CA ALA A 195 -13.03 -2.66 12.98
C ALA A 195 -13.07 -4.19 12.85
N ALA A 196 -12.38 -4.73 11.84
CA ALA A 196 -12.26 -6.17 11.62
C ALA A 196 -11.55 -6.88 12.79
N ARG A 197 -10.49 -6.27 13.36
CA ARG A 197 -9.70 -6.82 14.48
C ARG A 197 -10.44 -6.78 15.82
N THR A 198 -11.34 -5.81 15.98
CA THR A 198 -12.11 -5.62 17.24
C THR A 198 -13.53 -6.14 17.14
N GLY A 199 -13.96 -6.60 15.97
CA GLY A 199 -15.35 -6.98 15.72
C GLY A 199 -16.34 -5.83 15.79
N THR A 200 -15.87 -4.62 15.63
CA THR A 200 -16.73 -3.44 15.71
C THR A 200 -17.50 -3.26 14.39
N THR A 201 -18.81 -3.33 14.43
CA THR A 201 -19.67 -2.92 13.31
C THR A 201 -19.54 -1.42 13.13
N VAL A 202 -19.14 -0.99 11.92
CA VAL A 202 -18.92 0.44 11.64
C VAL A 202 -20.25 1.17 11.41
N THR A 203 -21.14 0.56 10.63
CA THR A 203 -22.49 1.10 10.38
C THR A 203 -23.47 -0.04 10.16
N ASP A 204 -24.71 0.18 10.56
CA ASP A 204 -25.82 -0.71 10.30
C ASP A 204 -27.02 0.13 9.80
N GLU A 205 -27.73 -0.37 8.79
CA GLU A 205 -28.94 0.20 8.17
C GLU A 205 -29.00 1.74 8.10
N ARG A 206 -29.56 2.36 9.17
CA ARG A 206 -29.83 3.81 9.24
C ARG A 206 -28.74 4.62 9.92
N GLN A 207 -27.73 3.97 10.46
CA GLN A 207 -26.62 4.65 11.10
C GLN A 207 -25.77 5.40 10.07
N ARG A 208 -25.11 6.44 10.53
CA ARG A 208 -24.22 7.27 9.72
C ARG A 208 -22.77 7.08 10.13
N LEU A 209 -21.86 7.18 9.19
CA LEU A 209 -20.43 7.16 9.43
C LEU A 209 -19.85 8.55 9.19
N VAL A 210 -19.21 9.10 10.21
CA VAL A 210 -18.40 10.31 10.13
C VAL A 210 -16.93 9.91 10.27
N VAL A 211 -16.12 10.25 9.27
CA VAL A 211 -14.67 10.03 9.29
C VAL A 211 -13.99 11.39 9.26
N ARG A 212 -13.18 11.69 10.27
CA ARG A 212 -12.46 12.95 10.38
C ARG A 212 -11.11 12.81 11.06
N THR A 213 -10.32 13.85 11.02
CA THR A 213 -9.13 14.00 11.88
C THR A 213 -9.51 14.43 13.28
N ALA A 214 -8.63 14.17 14.24
CA ALA A 214 -8.75 14.65 15.62
C ALA A 214 -7.46 15.37 16.02
N LEU A 215 -7.04 16.35 15.20
CA LEU A 215 -5.87 17.15 15.45
C LEU A 215 -6.07 18.10 16.63
N ASP A 216 -4.98 18.67 17.15
CA ASP A 216 -5.02 19.60 18.26
C ASP A 216 -5.96 20.79 17.96
N GLY A 217 -6.83 21.11 18.91
CA GLY A 217 -7.82 22.20 18.79
C GLY A 217 -9.11 21.83 18.05
N GLU A 218 -9.24 20.63 17.46
CA GLU A 218 -10.48 20.20 16.81
C GLU A 218 -11.52 19.71 17.87
N ASP A 219 -12.73 20.24 17.80
CA ASP A 219 -13.85 19.76 18.62
C ASP A 219 -14.54 18.58 17.93
N VAL A 220 -14.61 17.46 18.64
CA VAL A 220 -15.29 16.23 18.20
C VAL A 220 -16.61 15.99 18.93
N GLY A 221 -16.96 16.86 19.88
CA GLY A 221 -18.11 16.69 20.77
C GLY A 221 -19.44 16.65 20.02
N ALA A 222 -19.60 17.50 19.02
CA ALA A 222 -20.82 17.55 18.20
C ALA A 222 -21.09 16.22 17.47
N ASP A 223 -20.06 15.61 16.87
CA ASP A 223 -20.19 14.31 16.19
C ASP A 223 -20.47 13.17 17.19
N LEU A 224 -19.87 13.23 18.36
CA LEU A 224 -20.05 12.22 19.42
C LEU A 224 -21.43 12.32 20.12
N SER A 225 -22.09 13.47 20.06
CA SER A 225 -23.40 13.70 20.69
C SER A 225 -24.55 13.01 19.97
N ASP A 226 -24.37 12.64 18.69
CA ASP A 226 -25.41 11.99 17.92
C ASP A 226 -25.31 10.46 18.08
N PRO A 227 -26.31 9.81 18.68
CA PRO A 227 -26.27 8.37 18.97
C PRO A 227 -26.31 7.51 17.70
N ASP A 228 -26.81 8.01 16.57
CA ASP A 228 -26.92 7.28 15.31
C ASP A 228 -25.69 7.43 14.42
N VAL A 229 -24.63 8.09 14.92
CA VAL A 229 -23.39 8.31 14.16
C VAL A 229 -22.26 7.49 14.72
N THR A 230 -21.65 6.64 13.90
CA THR A 230 -20.31 6.12 14.20
C THR A 230 -19.27 7.16 13.83
N VAL A 231 -18.37 7.45 14.74
CA VAL A 231 -17.31 8.44 14.55
C VAL A 231 -15.96 7.75 14.45
N VAL A 232 -15.29 7.90 13.32
CA VAL A 232 -13.91 7.47 13.11
C VAL A 232 -12.99 8.68 13.20
N LEU A 233 -12.00 8.61 14.09
CA LEU A 233 -11.07 9.70 14.35
C LEU A 233 -9.65 9.27 13.97
N TYR A 234 -9.07 9.97 12.99
CA TYR A 234 -7.71 9.79 12.55
C TYR A 234 -6.76 10.83 13.17
N LYS A 235 -5.49 10.46 13.29
CA LYS A 235 -4.40 11.37 13.71
C LYS A 235 -4.58 11.92 15.13
N GLY A 236 -5.44 11.27 15.93
CA GLY A 236 -5.80 11.70 17.28
C GLY A 236 -4.94 11.12 18.40
N GLY A 237 -3.84 10.41 18.10
CA GLY A 237 -3.09 9.69 19.12
C GLY A 237 -2.55 10.57 20.26
N ARG A 238 -2.10 11.79 19.96
CA ARG A 238 -1.65 12.75 21.00
C ARG A 238 -2.77 13.14 21.96
N ARG A 239 -4.01 13.09 21.49
CA ARG A 239 -5.22 13.50 22.24
C ARG A 239 -6.02 12.31 22.76
N LEU A 240 -5.46 11.10 22.72
CA LEU A 240 -6.20 9.89 23.07
C LEU A 240 -6.92 9.98 24.43
N PRO A 241 -6.31 10.52 25.51
CA PRO A 241 -7.00 10.75 26.78
C PRO A 241 -8.18 11.74 26.67
N ASP A 242 -8.06 12.78 25.84
CA ASP A 242 -9.14 13.76 25.70
C ASP A 242 -10.30 13.21 24.85
N LEU A 243 -9.98 12.38 23.85
CA LEU A 243 -10.96 11.67 23.05
C LEU A 243 -11.75 10.66 23.89
N ALA A 244 -11.08 9.97 24.82
CA ALA A 244 -11.75 9.10 25.79
C ALA A 244 -12.69 9.87 26.72
N LYS A 245 -12.26 11.05 27.22
CA LYS A 245 -13.13 11.94 28.03
C LYS A 245 -14.33 12.43 27.23
N ALA A 246 -14.15 12.82 25.97
CA ALA A 246 -15.23 13.26 25.09
C ALA A 246 -16.24 12.12 24.83
N ALA A 247 -15.75 10.92 24.55
CA ALA A 247 -16.59 9.73 24.38
C ALA A 247 -17.35 9.37 25.68
N ALA A 248 -16.71 9.52 26.85
CA ALA A 248 -17.35 9.31 28.16
C ALA A 248 -18.46 10.34 28.41
N ALA A 249 -18.20 11.62 28.12
CA ALA A 249 -19.19 12.69 28.25
C ALA A 249 -20.42 12.48 27.35
N ALA A 250 -20.23 11.86 26.20
CA ALA A 250 -21.28 11.44 25.28
C ALA A 250 -21.95 10.09 25.66
N GLY A 251 -21.50 9.42 26.75
CA GLY A 251 -22.01 8.11 27.18
C GLY A 251 -21.61 6.95 26.24
N ARG A 252 -20.58 7.12 25.43
CA ARG A 252 -20.21 6.19 24.33
C ARG A 252 -18.82 5.56 24.48
N LEU A 253 -18.19 5.69 25.68
CA LEU A 253 -16.85 5.15 25.90
C LEU A 253 -16.83 3.62 25.91
N SER A 254 -17.85 2.94 26.45
CA SER A 254 -17.85 1.50 26.65
C SER A 254 -17.80 0.67 25.35
N GLY A 255 -18.14 1.25 24.22
CA GLY A 255 -18.05 0.58 22.90
C GLY A 255 -16.92 1.11 22.04
N ALA A 256 -16.22 2.15 22.51
CA ALA A 256 -15.18 2.79 21.75
C ALA A 256 -13.88 1.98 21.74
N VAL A 257 -13.27 1.83 20.56
CA VAL A 257 -12.02 1.11 20.37
C VAL A 257 -10.96 2.01 19.76
N ALA A 258 -9.72 1.70 20.06
CA ALA A 258 -8.58 2.40 19.48
C ALA A 258 -7.50 1.42 19.01
N GLY A 259 -6.72 1.85 18.03
CA GLY A 259 -5.56 1.10 17.57
C GLY A 259 -4.46 2.03 17.08
N GLU A 260 -3.23 1.68 17.36
CA GLU A 260 -2.05 2.36 16.83
C GLU A 260 -1.09 1.37 16.23
N LEU A 261 -0.33 1.83 15.23
CA LEU A 261 0.67 1.03 14.53
C LEU A 261 0.11 -0.29 13.96
N LEU A 262 -1.13 -0.26 13.46
CA LEU A 262 -1.83 -1.44 12.95
C LEU A 262 -0.96 -2.20 11.93
N GLY A 263 -0.80 -3.52 12.15
CA GLY A 263 0.02 -4.40 11.32
C GLY A 263 1.53 -4.12 11.38
N MET A 264 2.00 -3.35 12.35
CA MET A 264 3.41 -2.94 12.48
C MET A 264 3.99 -3.34 13.84
N PRO A 265 5.32 -3.41 13.99
CA PRO A 265 5.93 -3.63 15.29
C PRO A 265 5.50 -2.56 16.30
N GLY A 266 5.07 -3.02 17.49
CA GLY A 266 4.54 -2.14 18.52
C GLY A 266 3.04 -1.85 18.40
N GLU A 267 2.32 -2.61 17.58
CA GLU A 267 0.86 -2.52 17.49
C GLU A 267 0.20 -2.63 18.84
N ARG A 268 -0.76 -1.73 19.11
CA ARG A 268 -1.68 -1.84 20.25
C ARG A 268 -3.10 -1.64 19.75
N ILE A 269 -3.99 -2.54 20.14
CA ILE A 269 -5.43 -2.50 19.81
C ILE A 269 -6.21 -2.86 21.08
N GLY A 270 -7.30 -2.16 21.33
CA GLY A 270 -8.18 -2.47 22.45
C GLY A 270 -9.23 -1.40 22.72
N PRO A 271 -9.93 -1.50 23.85
CA PRO A 271 -10.85 -0.46 24.31
C PRO A 271 -10.15 0.91 24.36
N LEU A 272 -10.86 1.95 23.94
CA LEU A 272 -10.33 3.31 23.98
C LEU A 272 -9.95 3.72 25.42
N SER A 273 -10.71 3.28 26.43
CA SER A 273 -10.43 3.50 27.86
C SER A 273 -9.02 3.05 28.26
N ASP A 274 -8.64 1.85 27.80
CA ASP A 274 -7.41 1.19 28.21
C ASP A 274 -6.20 1.86 27.56
N LEU A 275 -6.26 2.06 26.22
CA LEU A 275 -5.18 2.73 25.52
C LEU A 275 -5.00 4.19 26.00
N ALA A 276 -6.10 4.88 26.32
CA ALA A 276 -6.07 6.24 26.83
C ALA A 276 -5.50 6.37 28.24
N ALA A 277 -5.62 5.31 29.07
CA ALA A 277 -5.03 5.27 30.42
C ALA A 277 -3.50 5.28 30.39
N ASP A 278 -2.89 4.75 29.33
CA ASP A 278 -1.44 4.78 29.10
C ASP A 278 -0.92 6.14 28.63
N GLY A 279 -1.82 7.11 28.37
CA GLY A 279 -1.50 8.45 27.92
C GLY A 279 -1.57 8.63 26.39
N PRO A 280 -0.83 9.62 25.84
CA PRO A 280 -0.80 9.86 24.41
C PRO A 280 -0.22 8.68 23.62
N ALA A 281 -0.82 8.40 22.45
CA ALA A 281 -0.40 7.34 21.53
C ALA A 281 0.29 7.91 20.28
N SER A 282 0.67 7.03 19.36
CA SER A 282 1.24 7.42 18.05
C SER A 282 0.30 8.35 17.29
N TYR A 283 0.86 9.33 16.58
CA TYR A 283 0.12 10.23 15.69
C TYR A 283 -0.85 9.50 14.75
N LEU A 284 -0.49 8.30 14.29
CA LEU A 284 -1.31 7.49 13.40
C LEU A 284 -2.34 6.61 14.13
N ALA A 285 -2.62 6.87 15.41
CA ALA A 285 -3.69 6.16 16.09
C ALA A 285 -5.04 6.46 15.41
N THR A 286 -5.84 5.41 15.34
CA THR A 286 -7.23 5.43 14.84
C THR A 286 -8.16 5.09 15.98
N VAL A 287 -9.24 5.85 16.14
CA VAL A 287 -10.29 5.61 17.12
C VAL A 287 -11.60 5.37 16.39
N ILE A 288 -12.38 4.41 16.83
CA ILE A 288 -13.76 4.20 16.42
C ILE A 288 -14.65 4.33 17.64
N VAL A 289 -15.59 5.26 17.59
CA VAL A 289 -16.69 5.37 18.55
C VAL A 289 -17.94 4.94 17.80
N PRO A 290 -18.41 3.68 17.97
CA PRO A 290 -19.54 3.16 17.22
C PRO A 290 -20.83 3.89 17.60
N ALA A 291 -21.81 3.93 16.72
CA ALA A 291 -23.18 4.38 17.04
C ALA A 291 -23.73 3.61 18.26
N ALA A 292 -24.64 4.22 19.00
CA ALA A 292 -25.25 3.55 20.13
C ALA A 292 -25.90 2.23 19.71
N PRO A 293 -25.73 1.13 20.49
CA PRO A 293 -26.35 -0.14 20.13
C PRO A 293 -27.88 0.02 20.10
N LYS A 294 -28.52 -0.46 19.05
CA LYS A 294 -29.97 -0.65 19.03
C LYS A 294 -30.31 -1.77 20.03
N ALA A 295 -31.50 -1.77 20.60
CA ALA A 295 -31.93 -2.62 21.73
C ALA A 295 -31.88 -4.16 21.50
N GLU A 296 -31.42 -4.63 20.37
CA GLU A 296 -31.19 -6.05 20.06
C GLU A 296 -29.72 -6.24 19.63
N PRO A 297 -28.86 -6.84 20.47
CA PRO A 297 -27.50 -7.16 20.06
C PRO A 297 -27.49 -8.29 19.03
N HIS A 298 -27.00 -8.04 17.83
CA HIS A 298 -26.52 -9.10 16.96
C HIS A 298 -25.16 -9.58 17.49
N ASP A 299 -25.17 -10.64 18.29
CA ASP A 299 -23.96 -11.36 18.68
C ASP A 299 -23.33 -12.02 17.43
N LEU A 300 -22.53 -11.26 16.70
CA LEU A 300 -21.59 -11.87 15.77
C LEU A 300 -20.49 -12.52 16.63
N ALA A 301 -20.58 -13.85 16.79
CA ALA A 301 -19.48 -14.62 17.34
C ALA A 301 -18.26 -14.46 16.42
N ILE A 302 -17.33 -13.61 16.84
CA ILE A 302 -16.08 -13.40 16.10
C ILE A 302 -15.17 -14.54 16.51
N ALA A 303 -14.81 -15.38 15.53
CA ALA A 303 -13.71 -16.30 15.71
C ALA A 303 -12.45 -15.49 16.01
N GLU A 304 -11.71 -15.87 17.03
CA GLU A 304 -10.39 -15.29 17.28
C GLU A 304 -9.58 -15.33 15.97
N PRO A 305 -8.94 -14.23 15.57
CA PRO A 305 -8.12 -14.22 14.38
C PRO A 305 -7.06 -15.30 14.53
N GLU A 306 -7.04 -16.26 13.59
CA GLU A 306 -5.92 -17.20 13.54
C GLU A 306 -4.63 -16.39 13.55
N PRO A 307 -3.66 -16.75 14.42
CA PRO A 307 -2.36 -16.09 14.38
C PRO A 307 -1.82 -16.20 12.96
N THR A 308 -1.51 -15.07 12.37
CA THR A 308 -1.00 -14.97 11.00
C THR A 308 0.09 -16.03 10.83
N ARG A 309 -0.21 -17.07 10.06
CA ARG A 309 0.79 -18.09 9.71
C ARG A 309 1.93 -17.33 9.05
N ARG A 310 3.07 -17.27 9.73
CA ARG A 310 4.32 -16.86 9.09
C ARG A 310 4.38 -17.57 7.74
N PRO A 311 4.58 -16.88 6.63
CA PRO A 311 4.76 -17.54 5.36
C PRO A 311 5.82 -18.63 5.55
N ALA A 312 5.48 -19.86 5.20
CA ALA A 312 6.41 -20.97 5.26
C ALA A 312 7.69 -20.54 4.56
N ALA A 313 8.81 -20.69 5.25
CA ALA A 313 10.12 -20.37 4.68
C ALA A 313 10.18 -21.04 3.30
N ALA A 314 10.53 -20.24 2.29
CA ALA A 314 10.67 -20.74 0.93
C ALA A 314 11.52 -22.01 0.95
N PRO A 315 11.14 -23.07 0.21
CA PRO A 315 11.92 -24.29 0.18
C PRO A 315 13.36 -23.96 -0.22
N GLN A 316 14.31 -24.39 0.60
CA GLN A 316 15.72 -24.22 0.29
C GLN A 316 15.98 -24.87 -1.06
N PRO A 317 16.75 -24.23 -1.96
CA PRO A 317 17.13 -24.86 -3.22
C PRO A 317 17.84 -26.18 -2.92
N PRO A 318 17.61 -27.25 -3.71
CA PRO A 318 18.24 -28.52 -3.51
C PRO A 318 19.75 -28.35 -3.44
N GLY A 319 20.34 -28.92 -2.37
CA GLY A 319 21.78 -28.82 -2.10
C GLY A 319 22.57 -29.23 -3.35
N ARG A 320 23.63 -28.48 -3.66
CA ARG A 320 24.58 -28.81 -4.71
C ARG A 320 24.99 -30.26 -4.51
N PRO A 321 25.02 -31.10 -5.57
CA PRO A 321 25.56 -32.44 -5.47
C PRO A 321 27.02 -32.36 -4.99
N ALA A 322 27.37 -33.26 -4.07
CA ALA A 322 28.73 -33.38 -3.53
C ALA A 322 29.72 -33.52 -4.68
N ALA A 323 30.79 -32.71 -4.63
CA ALA A 323 31.84 -32.74 -5.60
C ALA A 323 32.44 -34.17 -5.65
N ALA A 324 32.59 -34.70 -6.86
CA ALA A 324 33.23 -35.98 -7.10
C ALA A 324 34.65 -35.97 -6.53
N PRO A 325 35.14 -37.11 -5.99
CA PRO A 325 36.50 -37.22 -5.43
C PRO A 325 37.55 -36.94 -6.50
N GLN A 326 38.49 -36.06 -6.18
CA GLN A 326 39.63 -35.76 -7.05
C GLN A 326 40.55 -36.99 -7.14
N PRO A 327 41.14 -37.26 -8.32
CA PRO A 327 42.15 -38.32 -8.46
C PRO A 327 43.46 -37.97 -7.73
N PRO A 328 44.23 -38.98 -7.28
CA PRO A 328 45.43 -38.75 -6.48
C PRO A 328 46.51 -38.00 -7.26
N GLY A 329 47.08 -36.98 -6.60
CA GLY A 329 48.04 -36.06 -7.17
C GLY A 329 49.36 -36.74 -7.56
N ARG A 330 49.91 -36.31 -8.68
CA ARG A 330 51.31 -36.61 -9.11
C ARG A 330 52.30 -35.94 -8.15
N PRO A 331 53.49 -36.58 -7.90
CA PRO A 331 54.47 -36.00 -7.01
C PRO A 331 55.15 -34.76 -7.59
N ALA A 332 55.42 -33.81 -6.70
CA ALA A 332 56.05 -32.54 -7.01
C ALA A 332 57.47 -32.68 -7.57
N ALA A 333 57.74 -31.98 -8.67
CA ALA A 333 59.12 -31.80 -9.19
C ALA A 333 59.84 -30.70 -8.36
N ALA A 334 61.08 -30.94 -8.10
CA ALA A 334 62.00 -30.13 -7.29
C ALA A 334 62.19 -28.73 -7.84
N GLY A 335 62.15 -27.73 -6.96
CA GLY A 335 62.41 -26.34 -7.27
C GLY A 335 63.84 -25.96 -7.41
N PRO A 336 64.19 -24.91 -8.16
CA PRO A 336 65.56 -24.40 -8.31
C PRO A 336 65.99 -23.57 -7.07
N PRO A 337 67.38 -23.42 -6.89
CA PRO A 337 67.96 -22.85 -5.67
C PRO A 337 67.84 -21.29 -5.58
N PRO A 338 68.07 -20.70 -4.39
CA PRO A 338 67.88 -19.28 -4.15
C PRO A 338 69.00 -18.40 -4.72
N GLY A 339 68.65 -17.43 -5.50
CA GLY A 339 69.51 -16.38 -6.03
C GLY A 339 69.65 -15.18 -5.09
N ARG A 340 70.83 -14.64 -5.00
CA ARG A 340 71.42 -13.64 -4.09
C ARG A 340 70.76 -12.27 -4.12
N SER A 341 70.71 -11.69 -2.95
CA SER A 341 70.57 -10.28 -2.59
C SER A 341 71.44 -9.33 -3.42
N ALA A 342 70.91 -8.20 -3.85
CA ALA A 342 71.70 -7.03 -4.17
C ALA A 342 70.99 -5.79 -3.58
N ALA A 343 71.81 -5.02 -2.87
CA ALA A 343 71.50 -3.84 -2.08
C ALA A 343 71.20 -2.61 -2.95
N GLY A 344 70.38 -1.67 -2.38
CA GLY A 344 70.16 -0.38 -2.91
C GLY A 344 71.31 0.62 -2.63
N PRO A 345 71.18 1.89 -3.07
CA PRO A 345 71.58 2.99 -2.24
C PRO A 345 70.57 4.12 -2.10
N PRO A 346 70.71 4.92 -1.03
CA PRO A 346 69.94 6.16 -0.81
C PRO A 346 70.64 7.39 -1.46
N PRO A 347 70.20 8.62 -1.27
CA PRO A 347 69.22 9.17 -0.32
C PRO A 347 67.95 9.70 -0.92
#